data_262b75ea48f7bf2e0844b0df0d435b91
#
_entry.id   262b75ea48f7bf2e0844b0df0d435b91
#
_cell.length_a   1.000
_cell.length_b   1.000
_cell.length_c   1.000
_cell.angle_alpha   90.00
_cell.angle_beta   90.00
_cell.angle_gamma   90.00
#
_symmetry.space_group_name_H-M   'P 1'
#
loop_
_entity.id
_entity.type
_entity.pdbx_description
1 polymer ?
#
loop_
_entity_poly.entity_id
_entity_poly.type
_entity_poly.pdbx_seq_one_letter_code
_entity_poly.pdbx_strand_id
1 'polypeptide(L)'
;EIMPSLVGSEMCIRDRTYHVLRGELKAAGYATGLGDEGGFAPDLPSNREGLDFLVKAIEKAGFTPGTDIALGLDVAATEFFKDGVYRLDNKDWSGPELIEYYEGLVNDFPIVTIEDALAEDDWDNWKLLTDALGSKVQLVGDDLFVTNPTRLADGIKRGVANSLLVKVNQIGTLTETFDAVSLAQRSGYTAMLSHRSGETEDTTIADLVVATNAGQIKAGAPARSERVAKYNQLLRI
;
A
#
# COMPACT_ATOMS: atom_id res chain seq x y z
N GLU A 1 -4.63 -13.92 -17.51
CA GLU A 1 -4.94 -12.87 -18.51
C GLU A 1 -5.54 -11.68 -17.77
N ILE A 2 -4.81 -10.56 -17.72
CA ILE A 2 -5.38 -9.28 -17.30
C ILE A 2 -6.24 -8.81 -18.48
N MET A 3 -7.56 -8.89 -18.34
CA MET A 3 -8.45 -8.43 -19.39
C MET A 3 -8.39 -6.89 -19.47
N PRO A 4 -8.09 -6.29 -20.62
CA PRO A 4 -8.04 -4.83 -20.77
C PRO A 4 -9.33 -4.12 -20.31
N SER A 5 -10.47 -4.79 -20.42
CA SER A 5 -11.77 -4.29 -19.93
C SER A 5 -11.83 -4.16 -18.41
N LEU A 6 -11.13 -5.02 -17.63
CA LEU A 6 -11.08 -4.94 -16.17
C LEU A 6 -10.24 -3.73 -15.74
N VAL A 7 -9.05 -3.54 -16.33
CA VAL A 7 -8.19 -2.38 -16.01
C VAL A 7 -8.92 -1.06 -16.29
N GLY A 8 -9.67 -0.97 -17.39
CA GLY A 8 -10.48 0.21 -17.71
C GLY A 8 -11.60 0.47 -16.68
N SER A 9 -12.26 -0.58 -16.22
CA SER A 9 -13.30 -0.49 -15.19
C SER A 9 -12.73 -0.05 -13.86
N GLU A 10 -11.62 -0.62 -13.43
CA GLU A 10 -10.93 -0.25 -12.18
C GLU A 10 -10.48 1.21 -12.19
N MET A 11 -9.95 1.71 -13.30
CA MET A 11 -9.57 3.13 -13.43
C MET A 11 -10.79 4.04 -13.28
N CYS A 12 -11.92 3.73 -13.93
CA CYS A 12 -13.15 4.53 -13.81
C CYS A 12 -13.72 4.52 -12.40
N ILE A 13 -13.67 3.37 -11.71
CA ILE A 13 -14.12 3.21 -10.32
C ILE A 13 -13.29 4.11 -9.41
N ARG A 14 -11.97 4.05 -9.53
CA ARG A 14 -11.03 4.85 -8.73
C ARG A 14 -11.16 6.34 -9.01
N ASP A 15 -11.24 6.74 -10.26
CA ASP A 15 -11.41 8.13 -10.67
C ASP A 15 -12.69 8.74 -10.09
N ARG A 16 -13.82 8.05 -10.21
CA ARG A 16 -15.09 8.51 -9.64
C ARG A 16 -15.00 8.67 -8.13
N THR A 17 -14.46 7.68 -7.43
CA THR A 17 -14.27 7.74 -5.98
C THR A 17 -13.35 8.89 -5.57
N TYR A 18 -12.26 9.12 -6.31
CA TYR A 18 -11.34 10.22 -6.10
C TYR A 18 -12.03 11.59 -6.17
N HIS A 19 -12.86 11.82 -7.19
CA HIS A 19 -13.60 13.06 -7.34
C HIS A 19 -14.66 13.26 -6.26
N VAL A 20 -15.35 12.20 -5.83
CA VAL A 20 -16.29 12.24 -4.71
C VAL A 20 -15.55 12.56 -3.41
N LEU A 21 -14.42 11.91 -3.12
CA LEU A 21 -13.60 12.18 -1.94
C LEU A 21 -13.17 13.65 -1.88
N ARG A 22 -12.73 14.22 -3.00
CA ARG A 22 -12.42 15.65 -3.08
C ARG A 22 -13.60 16.52 -2.67
N GLY A 23 -14.79 16.18 -3.15
CA GLY A 23 -16.03 16.90 -2.81
C GLY A 23 -16.37 16.83 -1.33
N GLU A 24 -16.24 15.63 -0.72
CA GLU A 24 -16.51 15.42 0.70
C GLU A 24 -15.53 16.17 1.60
N LEU A 25 -14.23 16.08 1.31
CA LEU A 25 -13.19 16.82 2.05
C LEU A 25 -13.44 18.35 1.97
N LYS A 26 -13.72 18.85 0.77
CA LYS A 26 -14.03 20.28 0.58
C LYS A 26 -15.29 20.70 1.33
N ALA A 27 -16.34 19.89 1.31
CA ALA A 27 -17.60 20.18 2.03
C ALA A 27 -17.41 20.19 3.55
N ALA A 28 -16.47 19.40 4.06
CA ALA A 28 -16.08 19.37 5.47
C ALA A 28 -15.08 20.49 5.85
N GLY A 29 -14.64 21.30 4.88
CA GLY A 29 -13.72 22.42 5.11
C GLY A 29 -12.23 22.06 5.06
N TYR A 30 -11.89 20.85 4.66
CA TYR A 30 -10.49 20.39 4.55
C TYR A 30 -9.83 20.82 3.23
N ALA A 31 -8.51 20.97 3.28
CA ALA A 31 -7.70 21.21 2.10
C ALA A 31 -7.74 20.01 1.14
N THR A 32 -7.77 20.29 -0.17
CA THR A 32 -7.74 19.30 -1.24
C THR A 32 -6.54 19.50 -2.17
N GLY A 33 -5.44 19.99 -1.62
CA GLY A 33 -4.14 20.02 -2.29
C GLY A 33 -3.63 18.61 -2.53
N LEU A 34 -2.87 18.43 -3.61
CA LEU A 34 -2.31 17.12 -3.98
C LEU A 34 -0.96 16.92 -3.32
N GLY A 35 -0.76 15.75 -2.73
CA GLY A 35 0.54 15.22 -2.38
C GLY A 35 1.33 14.76 -3.62
N ASP A 36 2.56 14.32 -3.40
CA ASP A 36 3.48 13.91 -4.48
C ASP A 36 2.94 12.74 -5.29
N GLU A 37 2.18 11.85 -4.67
CA GLU A 37 1.57 10.69 -5.33
C GLU A 37 0.18 10.93 -5.90
N GLY A 38 -0.26 12.21 -5.94
CA GLY A 38 -1.54 12.63 -6.51
C GLY A 38 -2.75 12.46 -5.59
N GLY A 39 -2.59 11.91 -4.39
CA GLY A 39 -3.61 11.84 -3.35
C GLY A 39 -3.83 13.18 -2.65
N PHE A 40 -4.91 13.30 -1.86
CA PHE A 40 -5.14 14.46 -1.01
C PHE A 40 -4.37 14.31 0.31
N ALA A 41 -3.91 15.45 0.85
CA ALA A 41 -3.19 15.53 2.12
C ALA A 41 -3.91 16.51 3.07
N PRO A 42 -5.13 16.20 3.54
CA PRO A 42 -5.85 17.02 4.50
C PRO A 42 -5.24 16.85 5.91
N ASP A 43 -5.29 17.91 6.71
CA ASP A 43 -4.95 17.85 8.13
C ASP A 43 -6.17 17.34 8.91
N LEU A 44 -6.23 16.01 9.09
CA LEU A 44 -7.34 15.33 9.76
C LEU A 44 -7.04 15.13 11.25
N PRO A 45 -8.06 15.16 12.12
CA PRO A 45 -7.90 14.97 13.57
C PRO A 45 -7.36 13.58 13.97
N SER A 46 -7.61 12.56 13.14
CA SER A 46 -7.15 11.19 13.37
C SER A 46 -7.05 10.40 12.07
N ASN A 47 -6.24 9.33 12.07
CA ASN A 47 -6.15 8.40 10.96
C ASN A 47 -7.49 7.70 10.68
N ARG A 48 -8.27 7.42 11.71
CA ARG A 48 -9.59 6.80 11.59
C ARG A 48 -10.56 7.66 10.77
N GLU A 49 -10.54 8.98 10.96
CA GLU A 49 -11.38 9.89 10.17
C GLU A 49 -11.02 9.85 8.68
N GLY A 50 -9.75 9.65 8.34
CA GLY A 50 -9.32 9.41 6.96
C GLY A 50 -9.98 8.18 6.33
N LEU A 51 -10.05 7.08 7.07
CA LEU A 51 -10.73 5.86 6.64
C LEU A 51 -12.24 6.05 6.50
N ASP A 52 -12.88 6.78 7.42
CA ASP A 52 -14.30 7.13 7.35
C ASP A 52 -14.61 7.95 6.10
N PHE A 53 -13.77 8.95 5.73
CA PHE A 53 -13.91 9.71 4.49
C PHE A 53 -13.78 8.83 3.25
N LEU A 54 -12.85 7.87 3.23
CA LEU A 54 -12.66 6.94 2.13
C LEU A 54 -13.87 6.01 1.94
N VAL A 55 -14.35 5.38 3.02
CA VAL A 55 -15.55 4.52 2.97
C VAL A 55 -16.76 5.30 2.47
N LYS A 56 -17.00 6.49 3.05
CA LYS A 56 -18.07 7.38 2.63
C LYS A 56 -17.97 7.79 1.16
N ALA A 57 -16.76 8.05 0.67
CA ALA A 57 -16.54 8.42 -0.73
C ALA A 57 -16.82 7.25 -1.67
N ILE A 58 -16.42 6.02 -1.31
CA ILE A 58 -16.71 4.80 -2.07
C ILE A 58 -18.23 4.60 -2.19
N GLU A 59 -18.97 4.65 -1.08
CA GLU A 59 -20.41 4.50 -1.06
C GLU A 59 -21.14 5.60 -1.88
N LYS A 60 -20.74 6.86 -1.71
CA LYS A 60 -21.32 7.98 -2.47
C LYS A 60 -20.98 7.93 -3.96
N ALA A 61 -19.88 7.32 -4.34
CA ALA A 61 -19.54 7.06 -5.72
C ALA A 61 -20.40 5.92 -6.34
N GLY A 62 -21.21 5.23 -5.51
CA GLY A 62 -22.10 4.15 -5.93
C GLY A 62 -21.42 2.78 -5.93
N PHE A 63 -20.35 2.61 -5.15
CA PHE A 63 -19.61 1.35 -5.01
C PHE A 63 -19.73 0.78 -3.60
N THR A 64 -19.47 -0.51 -3.48
CA THR A 64 -19.53 -1.24 -2.21
C THR A 64 -18.13 -1.38 -1.61
N PRO A 65 -17.86 -0.77 -0.41
CA PRO A 65 -16.60 -0.95 0.27
C PRO A 65 -16.30 -2.43 0.53
N GLY A 66 -15.06 -2.84 0.29
CA GLY A 66 -14.60 -4.22 0.46
C GLY A 66 -14.96 -5.17 -0.69
N THR A 67 -15.91 -4.80 -1.56
CA THR A 67 -16.29 -5.60 -2.73
C THR A 67 -15.79 -4.98 -4.02
N ASP A 68 -16.13 -3.72 -4.28
CA ASP A 68 -15.70 -3.00 -5.48
C ASP A 68 -14.36 -2.28 -5.24
N ILE A 69 -14.19 -1.71 -4.05
CA ILE A 69 -12.97 -1.05 -3.60
C ILE A 69 -12.70 -1.44 -2.15
N ALA A 70 -11.53 -2.00 -1.90
CA ALA A 70 -11.00 -2.22 -0.56
C ALA A 70 -10.00 -1.13 -0.18
N LEU A 71 -9.67 -1.03 1.10
CA LEU A 71 -8.70 -0.09 1.62
C LEU A 71 -7.33 -0.74 1.80
N GLY A 72 -6.28 0.05 1.63
CA GLY A 72 -4.91 -0.30 1.96
C GLY A 72 -4.27 0.81 2.77
N LEU A 73 -3.42 0.44 3.71
CA LEU A 73 -2.62 1.38 4.50
C LEU A 73 -1.16 1.27 4.07
N ASP A 74 -0.50 2.40 3.94
CA ASP A 74 0.94 2.55 4.00
C ASP A 74 1.26 3.35 5.25
N VAL A 75 1.77 2.68 6.27
CA VAL A 75 1.92 3.27 7.60
C VAL A 75 3.27 3.96 7.75
N ALA A 76 4.29 3.47 7.04
CA ALA A 76 5.67 3.94 7.13
C ALA A 76 6.14 4.10 8.59
N ALA A 77 5.92 3.08 9.42
CA ALA A 77 6.03 3.18 10.88
C ALA A 77 7.43 3.49 11.39
N THR A 78 8.48 3.27 10.58
CA THR A 78 9.85 3.66 10.89
C THR A 78 9.97 5.17 11.13
N GLU A 79 9.18 6.01 10.43
CA GLU A 79 9.21 7.47 10.51
C GLU A 79 8.80 8.01 11.89
N PHE A 80 7.97 7.29 12.62
CA PHE A 80 7.51 7.69 13.95
C PHE A 80 7.93 6.73 15.07
N PHE A 81 8.83 5.78 14.78
CA PHE A 81 9.44 4.89 15.77
C PHE A 81 10.70 5.53 16.35
N LYS A 82 10.72 5.72 17.66
CA LYS A 82 11.88 6.27 18.35
C LYS A 82 11.97 5.76 19.79
N ASP A 83 13.19 5.44 20.23
CA ASP A 83 13.48 5.02 21.60
C ASP A 83 12.62 3.81 22.07
N GLY A 84 12.30 2.89 21.13
CA GLY A 84 11.52 1.67 21.40
C GLY A 84 10.00 1.86 21.45
N VAL A 85 9.48 3.05 21.08
CA VAL A 85 8.05 3.36 21.06
C VAL A 85 7.64 3.98 19.72
N TYR A 86 6.39 3.76 19.35
CA TYR A 86 5.74 4.35 18.18
C TYR A 86 4.94 5.58 18.63
N ARG A 87 5.21 6.76 18.06
CA ARG A 87 4.56 8.02 18.42
C ARG A 87 3.52 8.40 17.38
N LEU A 88 2.26 8.02 17.64
CA LEU A 88 1.15 8.20 16.70
C LEU A 88 -0.03 8.85 17.41
N ASP A 89 -0.67 9.85 16.80
CA ASP A 89 -1.85 10.56 17.32
C ASP A 89 -1.61 11.13 18.73
N ASN A 90 -0.45 11.75 18.97
CA ASN A 90 -0.01 12.31 20.26
C ASN A 90 0.03 11.29 21.43
N LYS A 91 0.16 10.02 21.13
CA LYS A 91 0.30 8.93 22.09
C LYS A 91 1.54 8.10 21.77
N ASP A 92 2.20 7.60 22.81
CA ASP A 92 3.25 6.60 22.70
C ASP A 92 2.60 5.20 22.75
N TRP A 93 2.94 4.36 21.78
CA TRP A 93 2.45 2.98 21.65
C TRP A 93 3.62 2.02 21.73
N SER A 94 3.49 0.95 22.47
CA SER A 94 4.35 -0.23 22.32
C SER A 94 3.97 -0.99 21.04
N GLY A 95 4.86 -1.87 20.54
CA GLY A 95 4.54 -2.71 19.39
C GLY A 95 3.24 -3.51 19.54
N PRO A 96 3.03 -4.24 20.66
CA PRO A 96 1.77 -4.95 20.90
C PRO A 96 0.52 -4.05 20.91
N GLU A 97 0.56 -2.88 21.55
CA GLU A 97 -0.57 -1.95 21.53
C GLU A 97 -0.89 -1.43 20.13
N LEU A 98 0.14 -1.17 19.32
CA LEU A 98 -0.05 -0.74 17.93
C LEU A 98 -0.64 -1.87 17.07
N ILE A 99 -0.28 -3.13 17.34
CA ILE A 99 -0.89 -4.30 16.69
C ILE A 99 -2.38 -4.39 17.05
N GLU A 100 -2.76 -4.24 18.32
CA GLU A 100 -4.16 -4.22 18.76
C GLU A 100 -4.95 -3.09 18.06
N TYR A 101 -4.33 -1.93 17.88
CA TYR A 101 -4.93 -0.83 17.12
C TYR A 101 -5.22 -1.22 15.65
N TYR A 102 -4.26 -1.88 14.97
CA TYR A 102 -4.49 -2.38 13.60
C TYR A 102 -5.56 -3.46 13.55
N GLU A 103 -5.63 -4.37 14.54
CA GLU A 103 -6.71 -5.36 14.63
C GLU A 103 -8.08 -4.67 14.70
N GLY A 104 -8.20 -3.60 15.48
CA GLY A 104 -9.40 -2.77 15.55
C GLY A 104 -9.76 -2.15 14.20
N LEU A 105 -8.78 -1.57 13.49
CA LEU A 105 -9.01 -0.98 12.17
C LEU A 105 -9.45 -2.03 11.14
N VAL A 106 -8.79 -3.20 11.10
CA VAL A 106 -9.13 -4.30 10.17
C VAL A 106 -10.52 -4.87 10.46
N ASN A 107 -10.97 -4.88 11.71
CA ASN A 107 -12.31 -5.33 12.07
C ASN A 107 -13.39 -4.31 11.68
N ASP A 108 -13.09 -3.02 11.72
CA ASP A 108 -14.06 -1.94 11.49
C ASP A 108 -14.12 -1.46 10.03
N PHE A 109 -13.05 -1.64 9.28
CA PHE A 109 -12.92 -1.14 7.90
C PHE A 109 -12.53 -2.27 6.93
N PRO A 110 -12.87 -2.15 5.64
CA PRO A 110 -12.53 -3.17 4.63
C PRO A 110 -11.06 -3.07 4.20
N ILE A 111 -10.14 -3.16 5.15
CA ILE A 111 -8.70 -3.12 4.94
C ILE A 111 -8.23 -4.51 4.50
N VAL A 112 -7.52 -4.59 3.39
CA VAL A 112 -6.99 -5.83 2.82
C VAL A 112 -5.47 -5.89 2.78
N THR A 113 -4.80 -4.74 2.97
CA THR A 113 -3.34 -4.67 2.95
C THR A 113 -2.83 -3.58 3.90
N ILE A 114 -1.72 -3.87 4.58
CA ILE A 114 -1.00 -2.91 5.45
C ILE A 114 0.48 -3.01 5.09
N GLU A 115 1.05 -1.90 4.63
CA GLU A 115 2.45 -1.75 4.29
C GLU A 115 3.19 -1.08 5.44
N ASP A 116 4.38 -1.59 5.76
CA ASP A 116 5.29 -1.09 6.80
C ASP A 116 4.60 -0.70 8.11
N ALA A 117 3.77 -1.64 8.59
CA ALA A 117 2.98 -1.47 9.80
C ALA A 117 3.83 -1.25 11.08
N LEU A 118 5.06 -1.71 11.08
CA LEU A 118 6.03 -1.59 12.16
C LEU A 118 7.40 -1.18 11.60
N ALA A 119 8.27 -0.70 12.48
CA ALA A 119 9.62 -0.28 12.09
C ALA A 119 10.42 -1.43 11.44
N GLU A 120 11.30 -1.07 10.51
CA GLU A 120 12.04 -2.00 9.63
C GLU A 120 12.95 -3.01 10.35
N ASP A 121 13.35 -2.71 11.58
CA ASP A 121 14.19 -3.58 12.39
C ASP A 121 13.46 -4.16 13.61
N ASP A 122 12.18 -3.91 13.78
CA ASP A 122 11.35 -4.44 14.89
C ASP A 122 10.80 -5.84 14.56
N TRP A 123 11.70 -6.77 14.23
CA TRP A 123 11.39 -8.12 13.76
C TRP A 123 10.52 -8.94 14.70
N ASP A 124 10.67 -8.76 16.01
CA ASP A 124 9.90 -9.51 17.01
C ASP A 124 8.42 -9.09 16.99
N ASN A 125 8.15 -7.80 16.96
CA ASN A 125 6.77 -7.31 16.80
C ASN A 125 6.20 -7.56 15.41
N TRP A 126 7.02 -7.53 14.34
CA TRP A 126 6.60 -7.98 13.00
C TRP A 126 6.12 -9.44 13.01
N LYS A 127 6.76 -10.30 13.80
CA LYS A 127 6.30 -11.70 13.96
C LYS A 127 4.95 -11.75 14.67
N LEU A 128 4.77 -10.99 15.75
CA LEU A 128 3.49 -10.92 16.46
C LEU A 128 2.37 -10.38 15.56
N LEU A 129 2.65 -9.33 14.80
CA LEU A 129 1.72 -8.78 13.82
C LEU A 129 1.31 -9.82 12.76
N THR A 130 2.30 -10.57 12.25
CA THR A 130 2.04 -11.59 11.23
C THR A 130 1.17 -12.71 11.77
N ASP A 131 1.41 -13.13 13.00
CA ASP A 131 0.59 -14.16 13.66
C ASP A 131 -0.84 -13.67 13.90
N ALA A 132 -1.04 -12.40 14.24
CA ALA A 132 -2.36 -11.81 14.52
C ALA A 132 -3.16 -11.53 13.23
N LEU A 133 -2.55 -10.98 12.21
CA LEU A 133 -3.24 -10.42 11.04
C LEU A 133 -2.88 -11.06 9.70
N GLY A 134 -1.78 -11.82 9.60
CA GLY A 134 -1.29 -12.33 8.32
C GLY A 134 -2.22 -13.31 7.60
N SER A 135 -3.20 -13.90 8.30
CA SER A 135 -4.25 -14.72 7.68
C SER A 135 -5.46 -13.91 7.19
N LYS A 136 -5.56 -12.65 7.58
CA LYS A 136 -6.71 -11.76 7.27
C LYS A 136 -6.37 -10.72 6.22
N VAL A 137 -5.16 -10.19 6.27
CA VAL A 137 -4.69 -9.09 5.40
C VAL A 137 -3.30 -9.37 4.84
N GLN A 138 -3.00 -8.72 3.73
CA GLN A 138 -1.67 -8.68 3.17
C GLN A 138 -0.80 -7.75 4.02
N LEU A 139 0.32 -8.26 4.53
CA LEU A 139 1.32 -7.51 5.27
C LEU A 139 2.54 -7.30 4.37
N VAL A 140 2.71 -6.06 3.90
CA VAL A 140 3.72 -5.72 2.90
C VAL A 140 4.95 -5.13 3.58
N GLY A 141 6.12 -5.68 3.26
CA GLY A 141 7.39 -5.11 3.67
C GLY A 141 7.99 -4.27 2.55
N ASP A 142 8.09 -2.96 2.77
CA ASP A 142 8.85 -2.01 1.95
C ASP A 142 10.23 -1.81 2.58
N ASP A 143 10.36 -0.96 3.60
CA ASP A 143 11.62 -0.73 4.31
C ASP A 143 12.09 -2.00 5.05
N LEU A 144 11.15 -2.84 5.48
CA LEU A 144 11.45 -4.14 6.08
C LEU A 144 12.34 -5.00 5.17
N PHE A 145 12.10 -5.02 3.85
CA PHE A 145 12.80 -5.90 2.90
C PHE A 145 13.68 -5.18 1.90
N VAL A 146 13.44 -3.90 1.63
CA VAL A 146 14.16 -3.03 0.68
C VAL A 146 14.44 -3.69 -0.68
N THR A 147 13.49 -4.50 -1.17
CA THR A 147 13.62 -5.32 -2.40
C THR A 147 14.86 -6.24 -2.39
N ASN A 148 15.42 -6.52 -1.22
CA ASN A 148 16.68 -7.27 -1.08
C ASN A 148 16.40 -8.77 -0.83
N PRO A 149 16.86 -9.68 -1.72
CA PRO A 149 16.63 -11.13 -1.58
C PRO A 149 17.15 -11.71 -0.26
N THR A 150 18.26 -11.19 0.27
CA THR A 150 18.84 -11.68 1.53
C THR A 150 17.96 -11.29 2.72
N ARG A 151 17.51 -10.03 2.79
CA ARG A 151 16.62 -9.57 3.84
C ARG A 151 15.25 -10.26 3.77
N LEU A 152 14.73 -10.45 2.55
CA LEU A 152 13.50 -11.21 2.31
C LEU A 152 13.64 -12.68 2.77
N ALA A 153 14.75 -13.35 2.44
CA ALA A 153 14.99 -14.73 2.88
C ALA A 153 15.01 -14.84 4.41
N ASP A 154 15.58 -13.87 5.12
CA ASP A 154 15.57 -13.85 6.58
C ASP A 154 14.14 -13.65 7.13
N GLY A 155 13.35 -12.74 6.53
CA GLY A 155 11.95 -12.55 6.88
C GLY A 155 11.10 -13.79 6.66
N ILE A 156 11.26 -14.47 5.53
CA ILE A 156 10.58 -15.73 5.23
C ILE A 156 10.93 -16.79 6.29
N LYS A 157 12.21 -16.92 6.63
CA LYS A 157 12.68 -17.87 7.66
C LYS A 157 12.08 -17.57 9.04
N ARG A 158 11.89 -16.30 9.37
CA ARG A 158 11.27 -15.86 10.64
C ARG A 158 9.75 -15.95 10.61
N GLY A 159 9.14 -16.08 9.42
CA GLY A 159 7.69 -16.04 9.23
C GLY A 159 7.09 -14.67 9.52
N VAL A 160 7.71 -13.61 9.02
CA VAL A 160 7.25 -12.22 9.16
C VAL A 160 6.79 -11.65 7.84
N ALA A 161 5.71 -10.89 7.85
CA ALA A 161 4.98 -10.38 6.68
C ALA A 161 4.46 -11.52 5.76
N ASN A 162 3.90 -11.19 4.61
CA ASN A 162 3.45 -12.14 3.60
C ASN A 162 3.48 -11.55 2.19
N SER A 163 4.04 -10.36 2.04
CA SER A 163 4.17 -9.67 0.76
C SER A 163 5.44 -8.81 0.71
N LEU A 164 6.01 -8.70 -0.49
CA LEU A 164 7.17 -7.86 -0.81
C LEU A 164 6.72 -6.64 -1.61
N LEU A 165 7.07 -5.43 -1.16
CA LEU A 165 7.05 -4.27 -2.04
C LEU A 165 8.31 -4.27 -2.92
N VAL A 166 8.13 -4.06 -4.22
CA VAL A 166 9.20 -4.16 -5.21
C VAL A 166 9.48 -2.78 -5.79
N LYS A 167 10.64 -2.23 -5.45
CA LYS A 167 11.16 -0.97 -5.98
C LYS A 167 12.44 -1.26 -6.77
N VAL A 168 12.35 -1.29 -8.09
CA VAL A 168 13.46 -1.71 -8.98
C VAL A 168 14.75 -0.95 -8.70
N ASN A 169 14.67 0.38 -8.49
CA ASN A 169 15.83 1.22 -8.23
C ASN A 169 16.36 1.15 -6.79
N GLN A 170 15.67 0.45 -5.89
CA GLN A 170 16.11 0.28 -4.49
C GLN A 170 17.21 -0.79 -4.42
N ILE A 171 17.02 -1.91 -5.12
CA ILE A 171 18.07 -2.94 -5.27
C ILE A 171 19.03 -2.62 -6.43
N GLY A 172 18.56 -2.02 -7.51
CA GLY A 172 19.36 -1.38 -8.53
C GLY A 172 19.47 -2.08 -9.87
N THR A 173 19.21 -3.39 -9.96
CA THR A 173 19.21 -4.13 -11.24
C THR A 173 17.93 -4.95 -11.40
N LEU A 174 17.55 -5.19 -12.68
CA LEU A 174 16.41 -6.06 -12.99
C LEU A 174 16.66 -7.50 -12.55
N THR A 175 17.89 -7.99 -12.67
CA THR A 175 18.25 -9.35 -12.25
C THR A 175 17.95 -9.55 -10.77
N GLU A 176 18.47 -8.69 -9.91
CA GLU A 176 18.24 -8.77 -8.45
C GLU A 176 16.75 -8.55 -8.11
N THR A 177 16.07 -7.66 -8.85
CA THR A 177 14.62 -7.46 -8.71
C THR A 177 13.86 -8.75 -8.99
N PHE A 178 14.17 -9.44 -10.10
CA PHE A 178 13.52 -10.70 -10.47
C PHE A 178 13.86 -11.82 -9.49
N ASP A 179 15.07 -11.85 -8.96
CA ASP A 179 15.47 -12.79 -7.91
C ASP A 179 14.61 -12.59 -6.65
N ALA A 180 14.41 -11.34 -6.22
CA ALA A 180 13.56 -11.01 -5.06
C ALA A 180 12.09 -11.41 -5.31
N VAL A 181 11.51 -11.03 -6.46
CA VAL A 181 10.13 -11.39 -6.83
C VAL A 181 9.95 -12.90 -6.88
N SER A 182 10.88 -13.60 -7.55
CA SER A 182 10.85 -15.06 -7.69
C SER A 182 10.98 -15.76 -6.32
N LEU A 183 11.82 -15.23 -5.42
CA LEU A 183 11.93 -15.75 -4.05
C LEU A 183 10.62 -15.57 -3.29
N ALA A 184 10.02 -14.37 -3.33
CA ALA A 184 8.73 -14.10 -2.70
C ALA A 184 7.67 -15.09 -3.17
N GLN A 185 7.45 -15.18 -4.48
CA GLN A 185 6.41 -16.02 -5.08
C GLN A 185 6.60 -17.52 -4.76
N ARG A 186 7.84 -18.04 -4.84
CA ARG A 186 8.14 -19.44 -4.51
C ARG A 186 7.97 -19.75 -3.03
N SER A 187 8.00 -18.74 -2.18
CA SER A 187 7.82 -18.87 -0.73
C SER A 187 6.39 -18.62 -0.26
N GLY A 188 5.44 -18.44 -1.20
CA GLY A 188 4.04 -18.16 -0.89
C GLY A 188 3.75 -16.72 -0.51
N TYR A 189 4.71 -15.81 -0.71
CA TYR A 189 4.50 -14.37 -0.55
C TYR A 189 3.96 -13.79 -1.85
N THR A 190 3.14 -12.76 -1.72
CA THR A 190 2.79 -11.90 -2.85
C THR A 190 3.89 -10.88 -3.14
N ALA A 191 3.82 -10.24 -4.30
CA ALA A 191 4.71 -9.14 -4.66
C ALA A 191 3.88 -8.00 -5.25
N MET A 192 4.21 -6.76 -4.90
CA MET A 192 3.56 -5.56 -5.40
C MET A 192 4.62 -4.63 -5.99
N LEU A 193 4.58 -4.38 -7.29
CA LEU A 193 5.50 -3.42 -7.91
C LEU A 193 5.08 -2.01 -7.55
N SER A 194 6.06 -1.17 -7.21
CA SER A 194 5.80 0.16 -6.69
C SER A 194 6.54 1.24 -7.47
N HIS A 195 5.86 2.38 -7.61
CA HIS A 195 6.46 3.65 -7.97
C HIS A 195 7.34 4.18 -6.81
N ARG A 196 7.88 5.38 -7.00
CA ARG A 196 8.53 6.17 -5.95
C ARG A 196 7.80 7.51 -5.75
N SER A 197 8.04 8.20 -4.62
CA SER A 197 7.51 9.55 -4.37
C SER A 197 7.94 10.53 -5.45
N GLY A 198 9.21 10.50 -5.88
CA GLY A 198 9.69 11.18 -7.08
C GLY A 198 9.57 10.26 -8.30
N GLU A 199 8.71 10.61 -9.25
CA GLU A 199 8.40 9.80 -10.44
C GLU A 199 8.48 10.60 -11.74
N THR A 200 8.63 9.87 -12.85
CA THR A 200 8.53 10.37 -14.22
C THR A 200 7.40 9.65 -14.95
N GLU A 201 7.13 10.03 -16.20
CA GLU A 201 6.16 9.33 -17.06
C GLU A 201 6.66 7.98 -17.61
N ASP A 202 7.81 7.47 -17.16
CA ASP A 202 8.28 6.14 -17.48
C ASP A 202 7.26 5.08 -17.04
N THR A 203 7.05 4.06 -17.89
CA THR A 203 6.02 3.03 -17.69
C THR A 203 6.57 1.64 -17.42
N THR A 204 7.88 1.52 -17.27
CA THR A 204 8.57 0.22 -17.13
C THR A 204 7.97 -0.65 -16.03
N ILE A 205 7.57 -0.07 -14.87
CA ILE A 205 6.98 -0.86 -13.78
C ILE A 205 5.63 -1.49 -14.17
N ALA A 206 4.87 -0.90 -15.09
CA ALA A 206 3.63 -1.47 -15.59
C ALA A 206 3.90 -2.70 -16.48
N ASP A 207 4.94 -2.66 -17.30
CA ASP A 207 5.37 -3.82 -18.10
C ASP A 207 5.91 -4.93 -17.19
N LEU A 208 6.70 -4.55 -16.16
CA LEU A 208 7.29 -5.50 -15.23
C LEU A 208 6.25 -6.21 -14.35
N VAL A 209 5.20 -5.53 -13.90
CA VAL A 209 4.16 -6.18 -13.07
C VAL A 209 3.45 -7.29 -13.85
N VAL A 210 3.23 -7.09 -15.14
CA VAL A 210 2.65 -8.09 -16.03
C VAL A 210 3.66 -9.20 -16.33
N ALA A 211 4.88 -8.84 -16.70
CA ALA A 211 5.94 -9.78 -17.05
C ALA A 211 6.30 -10.75 -15.92
N THR A 212 6.27 -10.28 -14.67
CA THR A 212 6.55 -11.08 -13.47
C THR A 212 5.32 -11.81 -12.91
N ASN A 213 4.14 -11.57 -13.48
CA ASN A 213 2.87 -12.05 -12.94
C ASN A 213 2.68 -11.70 -11.43
N ALA A 214 3.17 -10.53 -11.03
CA ALA A 214 3.03 -10.07 -9.64
C ALA A 214 1.57 -9.76 -9.28
N GLY A 215 0.77 -9.33 -10.25
CA GLY A 215 -0.67 -9.12 -10.11
C GLY A 215 -1.07 -7.85 -9.37
N GLN A 216 -0.11 -7.11 -8.81
CA GLN A 216 -0.35 -5.92 -8.00
C GLN A 216 0.63 -4.80 -8.35
N ILE A 217 0.13 -3.56 -8.43
CA ILE A 217 0.93 -2.37 -8.65
C ILE A 217 0.48 -1.23 -7.71
N LYS A 218 1.45 -0.57 -7.08
CA LYS A 218 1.26 0.68 -6.34
C LYS A 218 1.81 1.81 -7.19
N ALA A 219 0.95 2.60 -7.84
CA ALA A 219 1.35 3.61 -8.82
C ALA A 219 0.74 5.00 -8.57
N GLY A 220 0.25 5.26 -7.37
CA GLY A 220 -0.32 6.55 -6.97
C GLY A 220 -1.81 6.71 -7.29
N ALA A 221 -2.36 7.88 -6.99
CA ALA A 221 -3.75 8.22 -7.25
C ALA A 221 -3.99 8.45 -8.77
N PRO A 222 -5.25 8.43 -9.25
CA PRO A 222 -5.58 8.70 -10.65
C PRO A 222 -5.49 10.22 -10.98
N ALA A 223 -4.40 10.84 -10.57
CA ALA A 223 -4.06 12.24 -10.78
C ALA A 223 -2.55 12.36 -10.99
N ARG A 224 -2.10 13.43 -11.68
CA ARG A 224 -0.71 13.66 -12.11
C ARG A 224 -0.28 12.68 -13.22
N SER A 225 0.34 13.23 -14.28
CA SER A 225 0.65 12.47 -15.50
C SER A 225 1.63 11.32 -15.26
N GLU A 226 2.62 11.52 -14.39
CA GLU A 226 3.60 10.50 -14.02
C GLU A 226 2.99 9.28 -13.31
N ARG A 227 1.81 9.43 -12.70
CA ARG A 227 1.05 8.32 -12.08
C ARG A 227 0.14 7.66 -13.12
N VAL A 228 -0.63 8.47 -13.82
CA VAL A 228 -1.60 8.00 -14.82
C VAL A 228 -0.92 7.28 -15.99
N ALA A 229 0.32 7.63 -16.33
CA ALA A 229 1.10 6.96 -17.38
C ALA A 229 1.19 5.44 -17.17
N LYS A 230 1.39 4.97 -15.91
CA LYS A 230 1.47 3.55 -15.58
C LYS A 230 0.15 2.83 -15.80
N TYR A 231 -0.97 3.43 -15.39
CA TYR A 231 -2.31 2.89 -15.62
C TYR A 231 -2.64 2.83 -17.12
N ASN A 232 -2.31 3.89 -17.87
CA ASN A 232 -2.50 3.92 -19.31
C ASN A 232 -1.66 2.85 -20.03
N GLN A 233 -0.48 2.51 -19.51
CA GLN A 233 0.33 1.43 -20.06
C GLN A 233 -0.32 0.07 -19.85
N LEU A 234 -0.88 -0.19 -18.66
CA LEU A 234 -1.63 -1.42 -18.39
C LEU A 234 -2.84 -1.58 -19.31
N LEU A 235 -3.45 -0.46 -19.77
CA LEU A 235 -4.53 -0.51 -20.78
C LEU A 235 -4.03 -0.86 -22.21
N ARG A 236 -2.75 -0.68 -22.50
CA ARG A 236 -2.16 -0.99 -23.83
C ARG A 236 -1.66 -2.43 -23.92
N ILE A 237 -1.29 -3.04 -22.78
CA ILE A 237 -0.87 -4.44 -22.69
C ILE A 237 -2.09 -5.37 -22.86
#